data_e02683099d1adbb106d159fc1f13074d
#
_entry.id   e02683099d1adbb106d159fc1f13074d
#
_cell.length_a   1.000
_cell.length_b   1.000
_cell.length_c   1.000
_cell.angle_alpha   90.00
_cell.angle_beta   90.00
_cell.angle_gamma   90.00
#
_symmetry.space_group_name_H-M   'P 1'
#
loop_
_entity.id
_entity.type
_entity.pdbx_description
1 polymer ?
#
loop_
_entity_poly.entity_id
_entity_poly.type
_entity_poly.pdbx_seq_one_letter_code
_entity_poly.pdbx_strand_id
1 'polypeptide(L)' 'MSANVYTIESLLVGKTYHSKSLKGEIISAELDNSVWYADCDTYKVQVRPHYSAPLNLKDTYRYLAVKTS' A
#
# COMPACT_ATOMS: atom_id res chain seq x y z
N MET A 1 -3.78 6.01 29.48
CA MET A 1 -3.22 5.28 28.55
C MET A 1 -2.95 6.00 27.33
N SER A 2 -2.03 5.75 26.83
CA SER A 2 -1.76 6.46 25.67
C SER A 2 -2.54 5.88 24.54
N ALA A 3 -3.13 6.69 23.84
CA ALA A 3 -3.68 6.26 22.62
C ALA A 3 -2.56 5.77 21.77
N ASN A 4 -2.67 4.59 21.29
CA ASN A 4 -1.77 4.13 20.30
C ASN A 4 -2.11 4.85 19.03
N VAL A 5 -1.27 5.77 18.68
CA VAL A 5 -1.48 6.49 17.45
C VAL A 5 -0.89 5.64 16.33
N TYR A 6 -1.75 4.87 15.68
CA TYR A 6 -1.34 4.16 14.51
C TYR A 6 -1.58 5.05 13.31
N THR A 7 -0.55 5.30 12.54
CA THR A 7 -0.75 5.97 11.27
C THR A 7 -1.31 4.96 10.27
N ILE A 8 -1.98 5.47 9.25
CA ILE A 8 -2.48 4.59 8.19
C ILE A 8 -1.31 3.87 7.53
N GLU A 9 -0.18 4.54 7.36
CA GLU A 9 1.00 3.92 6.78
C GLU A 9 1.41 2.67 7.57
N SER A 10 1.45 2.77 8.90
CA SER A 10 1.87 1.63 9.69
C SER A 10 0.84 0.50 9.69
N LEU A 11 -0.43 0.82 9.47
CA LEU A 11 -1.46 -0.20 9.36
C LEU A 11 -1.42 -0.91 8.01
N LEU A 12 -0.95 -0.24 6.98
CA LEU A 12 -0.88 -0.84 5.66
C LEU A 12 0.29 -1.80 5.51
N VAL A 13 1.40 -1.51 6.17
CA VAL A 13 2.59 -2.36 6.08
C VAL A 13 2.28 -3.74 6.66
N GLY A 14 2.59 -4.77 5.91
CA GLY A 14 2.30 -6.15 6.29
C GLY A 14 0.99 -6.69 5.76
N LYS A 15 0.15 -5.83 5.20
CA LYS A 15 -1.10 -6.30 4.61
C LYS A 15 -0.89 -6.83 3.20
N THR A 16 -1.81 -7.67 2.77
CA THR A 16 -1.77 -8.19 1.41
C THR A 16 -2.36 -7.19 0.45
N TYR A 17 -1.60 -6.87 -0.58
CA TYR A 17 -2.08 -6.10 -1.70
C TYR A 17 -2.60 -7.07 -2.75
N HIS A 18 -3.79 -6.81 -3.27
CA HIS A 18 -4.39 -7.70 -4.25
C HIS A 18 -5.05 -6.87 -5.34
N SER A 19 -4.61 -7.08 -6.55
CA SER A 19 -5.23 -6.47 -7.72
C SER A 19 -5.32 -7.52 -8.83
N LYS A 20 -5.89 -7.14 -9.95
CA LYS A 20 -6.01 -8.09 -11.07
C LYS A 20 -4.66 -8.54 -11.59
N SER A 21 -3.65 -7.69 -11.48
CA SER A 21 -2.35 -7.96 -12.08
C SER A 21 -1.27 -8.30 -11.07
N LEU A 22 -1.53 -8.13 -9.78
CA LEU A 22 -0.50 -8.26 -8.78
C LEU A 22 -1.09 -8.69 -7.44
N LYS A 23 -0.42 -9.64 -6.82
CA LYS A 23 -0.72 -10.02 -5.44
C LYS A 23 0.60 -10.07 -4.69
N GLY A 24 0.66 -9.40 -3.56
CA GLY A 24 1.89 -9.35 -2.79
C GLY A 24 1.68 -8.75 -1.42
N GLU A 25 2.78 -8.54 -0.74
CA GLU A 25 2.79 -7.95 0.59
C GLU A 25 3.22 -6.50 0.51
N ILE A 26 2.51 -5.63 1.21
CA ILE A 26 2.89 -4.23 1.31
C ILE A 26 4.04 -4.14 2.30
N ILE A 27 5.19 -3.69 1.83
CA ILE A 27 6.39 -3.60 2.66
C ILE A 27 6.70 -2.17 3.07
N SER A 28 6.11 -1.19 2.40
CA SER A 28 6.20 0.20 2.83
C SER A 28 5.01 0.96 2.31
N ALA A 29 4.68 2.05 2.98
CA ALA A 29 3.58 2.91 2.58
C ALA A 29 3.89 4.33 2.99
N GLU A 30 3.58 5.29 2.12
CA GLU A 30 3.72 6.69 2.46
C GLU A 30 2.60 7.49 1.82
N LEU A 31 2.16 8.51 2.52
CA LEU A 31 1.10 9.38 2.03
C LEU A 31 1.61 10.16 0.82
N ASP A 32 0.89 10.07 -0.27
CA ASP A 32 1.24 10.78 -1.50
C ASP A 32 -0.04 11.14 -2.21
N ASN A 33 -0.48 12.37 -2.04
CA ASN A 33 -1.71 12.85 -2.64
C ASN A 33 -1.50 13.50 -4.01
N SER A 34 -0.46 13.08 -4.71
CA SER A 34 -0.26 13.55 -6.08
C SER A 34 -1.36 13.05 -7.02
N VAL A 35 -1.99 11.95 -6.66
CA VAL A 35 -3.18 11.45 -7.36
C VAL A 35 -4.36 11.75 -6.46
N TRP A 36 -5.30 12.55 -6.96
CA TRP A 36 -6.40 13.03 -6.13
C TRP A 36 -7.66 12.17 -6.32
N TYR A 37 -8.22 11.77 -5.19
CA TYR A 37 -9.54 11.15 -5.15
C TYR A 37 -10.36 11.85 -4.09
N ALA A 38 -11.63 12.11 -4.40
CA ALA A 38 -12.52 12.72 -3.43
C ALA A 38 -12.71 11.80 -2.23
N ASP A 39 -12.60 12.35 -1.04
CA ASP A 39 -12.83 11.63 0.21
C ASP A 39 -11.85 10.50 0.46
N CYS A 40 -10.71 10.52 -0.19
CA CYS A 40 -9.69 9.51 0.00
C CYS A 40 -8.32 10.12 0.12
N ASP A 41 -7.49 9.51 0.95
CA ASP A 41 -6.05 9.76 0.92
C ASP A 41 -5.42 8.71 0.02
N THR A 42 -4.46 9.12 -0.77
CA THR A 42 -3.75 8.22 -1.66
C THR A 42 -2.40 7.91 -1.06
N TYR A 43 -2.08 6.64 -0.98
CA TYR A 43 -0.81 6.18 -0.46
C TYR A 43 -0.02 5.50 -1.55
N LYS A 44 1.27 5.80 -1.60
CA LYS A 44 2.19 5.08 -2.46
C LYS A 44 2.73 3.92 -1.66
N VAL A 45 2.44 2.71 -2.09
CA VAL A 45 2.86 1.51 -1.37
C VAL A 45 3.85 0.74 -2.22
N GLN A 46 4.82 0.14 -1.58
CA GLN A 46 5.74 -0.77 -2.24
C GLN A 46 5.27 -2.18 -1.97
N VAL A 47 5.10 -2.95 -3.01
CA VAL A 47 4.53 -4.30 -2.93
C VAL A 47 5.59 -5.31 -3.36
N ARG A 48 5.80 -6.31 -2.52
CA ARG A 48 6.66 -7.45 -2.83
C ARG A 48 5.79 -8.59 -3.32
N PRO A 49 5.92 -8.99 -4.58
CA PRO A 49 5.08 -10.07 -5.12
C PRO A 49 5.23 -11.37 -4.35
N HIS A 50 4.12 -12.08 -4.19
CA HIS A 50 4.11 -13.32 -3.41
C HIS A 50 4.58 -14.53 -4.20
N TYR A 51 4.47 -14.51 -5.51
CA TYR A 51 4.78 -15.68 -6.29
C TYR A 51 6.14 -15.52 -6.95
N SER A 52 6.76 -16.64 -7.18
CA SER A 52 8.00 -16.66 -7.94
C SER A 52 7.64 -16.46 -9.39
N ALA A 53 7.27 -15.26 -9.69
CA ALA A 53 6.96 -14.92 -11.05
C ALA A 53 8.26 -14.84 -11.85
N PRO A 54 8.14 -14.56 -13.12
CA PRO A 54 9.33 -14.46 -13.97
C PRO A 54 10.41 -13.64 -13.32
N LEU A 55 11.61 -14.05 -13.61
CA LEU A 55 12.84 -13.61 -12.96
C LEU A 55 13.00 -12.12 -12.76
N ASN A 56 12.24 -11.32 -13.46
CA ASN A 56 12.40 -9.88 -13.39
C ASN A 56 11.36 -9.18 -12.54
N LEU A 57 10.51 -9.93 -11.86
CA LEU A 57 9.48 -9.31 -11.06
C LEU A 57 10.08 -8.84 -9.75
N LYS A 58 10.28 -7.55 -9.63
CA LYS A 58 10.85 -6.94 -8.44
C LYS A 58 9.75 -6.26 -7.65
N ASP A 59 10.09 -5.80 -6.46
CA ASP A 59 9.20 -4.96 -5.69
C ASP A 59 8.75 -3.79 -6.57
N THR A 60 7.48 -3.48 -6.50
CA THR A 60 6.91 -2.47 -7.36
C THR A 60 6.07 -1.52 -6.53
N TYR A 61 5.86 -0.32 -7.07
CA TYR A 61 5.05 0.69 -6.40
C TYR A 61 3.66 0.70 -6.98
N ARG A 62 2.69 0.89 -6.10
CA ARG A 62 1.28 1.02 -6.45
C ARG A 62 0.67 2.13 -5.63
N TYR A 63 -0.43 2.67 -6.11
CA TYR A 63 -1.18 3.65 -5.35
C TYR A 63 -2.42 3.00 -4.78
N LEU A 64 -2.71 3.33 -3.54
CA LEU A 64 -3.86 2.78 -2.83
C LEU A 64 -4.66 3.93 -2.25
N ALA A 65 -5.93 4.01 -2.58
CA ALA A 65 -6.80 5.03 -2.04
C ALA A 65 -7.47 4.50 -0.77
N VAL A 66 -7.37 5.28 0.29
CA VAL A 66 -7.96 4.92 1.59
C VAL A 66 -8.98 5.99 1.95
N LYS A 67 -10.18 5.56 2.23
CA LYS A 67 -11.26 6.48 2.54
C LYS A 67 -10.97 7.23 3.83
N THR A 68 -11.18 8.53 3.84
CA THR A 68 -10.83 9.35 4.99
C THR A 68 -11.94 9.46 6.03
N SER A 69 -13.13 9.03 5.72
CA SER A 69 -14.24 9.15 6.67
C SER A 69 -14.95 7.84 6.94
#